data_5ebd130afa73dbb894dab7a733d0d446
#
_entry.id   5ebd130afa73dbb894dab7a733d0d446
#
_cell.length_a   1.000
_cell.length_b   1.000
_cell.length_c   1.000
_cell.angle_alpha   90.00
_cell.angle_beta   90.00
_cell.angle_gamma   90.00
#
_symmetry.space_group_name_H-M   'P 1'
#
loop_
_entity.id
_entity.type
_entity.pdbx_description
1 polymer ?
#
loop_
_entity_poly.entity_id
_entity_poly.type
_entity_poly.pdbx_seq_one_letter_code
_entity_poly.pdbx_strand_id
1 'polypeptide(L)'
;MGFGARATGPYRKRVGCVNVTRSPEGPIFKKIEKIPQPQKVWGWEIAVYLFLAGMGAGAYSVGVILGWTWNLSVVVKIFHVNFDVAKGVLYWGPLLVAIGAPFLILDLGIKKRFIYACLNPRTSWVARGFLILSTFIILGLIVFGTSLLFPGIDLRSSPLWTLLEGITLLLAISTALYTGILLKSVRYVPIWNTLWLPVLFLASALSTGSMAIVLAMMACGLTFPEAQELLVRAHQVASLERILILMEGVILAFYLYTTYQKKEEGEVSVRLLFAGKLRWLFWGGIVFLGFLFPVVLELLSTWQPDQPILLLVTGISLLLGGFFLRWAILASGVKAKHPLHKFLELRANLGPSIPKGRGDLTG
;
A
#
# COMPACT_ATOMS: atom_id res chain seq x y z
N MET A 1 37.91 18.82 66.10
CA MET A 1 38.48 18.91 64.74
C MET A 1 37.40 18.47 63.82
N GLY A 2 36.55 19.21 63.22
CA GLY A 2 36.69 20.40 62.41
C GLY A 2 36.90 20.04 60.96
N PHE A 3 35.86 20.16 60.16
CA PHE A 3 35.80 20.50 58.71
C PHE A 3 34.48 19.91 58.15
N GLY A 4 33.44 20.58 57.73
CA GLY A 4 33.37 21.86 57.03
C GLY A 4 33.49 21.64 55.54
N ALA A 5 32.42 21.17 54.83
CA ALA A 5 32.37 21.23 53.41
C ALA A 5 31.00 21.79 52.93
N ARG A 6 31.08 22.98 52.38
CA ARG A 6 30.01 23.74 51.71
C ARG A 6 29.58 23.02 50.45
N ALA A 7 28.32 22.79 50.29
CA ALA A 7 27.71 22.54 49.00
C ALA A 7 27.09 23.86 48.48
N THR A 8 27.74 24.44 47.49
CA THR A 8 27.29 25.62 46.77
C THR A 8 26.55 25.18 45.51
N GLY A 9 25.38 25.75 45.24
CA GLY A 9 25.04 26.05 43.92
C GLY A 9 23.58 25.87 43.55
N PRO A 10 22.88 26.97 43.27
CA PRO A 10 21.47 26.93 42.92
C PRO A 10 21.26 26.89 41.41
N TYR A 11 20.56 25.88 40.92
CA TYR A 11 19.92 25.99 39.61
C TYR A 11 18.43 26.23 39.82
N ARG A 12 18.07 27.42 40.31
CA ARG A 12 16.71 27.97 40.23
C ARG A 12 16.57 28.69 38.88
N LYS A 13 16.23 27.97 37.82
CA LYS A 13 15.69 28.62 36.64
C LYS A 13 14.37 29.28 37.03
N ARG A 14 14.37 30.60 37.05
CA ARG A 14 13.15 31.41 37.13
C ARG A 14 12.23 31.03 36.00
N VAL A 15 11.13 30.38 36.31
CA VAL A 15 9.97 30.32 35.43
C VAL A 15 9.42 31.75 35.42
N GLY A 16 9.73 32.52 34.40
CA GLY A 16 9.17 33.83 34.16
C GLY A 16 7.65 33.72 34.17
N CYS A 17 6.99 34.37 35.12
CA CYS A 17 5.59 34.58 35.10
C CYS A 17 5.26 35.33 33.79
N VAL A 18 4.71 34.61 32.81
CA VAL A 18 4.12 35.24 31.62
C VAL A 18 2.89 35.96 32.14
N ASN A 19 2.93 37.29 32.17
CA ASN A 19 1.75 38.14 32.37
C ASN A 19 0.78 37.88 31.24
N VAL A 20 -0.23 37.06 31.51
CA VAL A 20 -1.37 36.86 30.63
C VAL A 20 -2.29 38.08 30.79
N THR A 21 -1.99 39.13 30.04
CA THR A 21 -2.94 40.21 29.84
C THR A 21 -4.16 39.68 29.10
N ARG A 22 -5.28 39.59 29.81
CA ARG A 22 -6.57 39.18 29.26
C ARG A 22 -7.06 40.23 28.25
N SER A 23 -6.96 39.92 26.95
CA SER A 23 -7.94 40.44 25.98
C SER A 23 -9.00 39.36 25.69
N PRO A 24 -10.27 39.64 25.63
CA PRO A 24 -11.37 38.67 25.45
C PRO A 24 -11.33 37.97 24.09
N GLU A 25 -10.49 38.44 23.17
CA GLU A 25 -10.28 37.86 21.83
C GLU A 25 -8.80 37.55 21.61
N GLY A 26 -8.24 36.67 22.41
CA GLY A 26 -6.84 36.28 22.28
C GLY A 26 -6.57 35.54 20.99
N PRO A 27 -5.48 35.85 20.24
CA PRO A 27 -5.11 35.21 18.99
C PRO A 27 -4.76 33.70 19.12
N ILE A 28 -4.71 33.17 20.33
CA ILE A 28 -4.44 31.76 20.60
C ILE A 28 -5.58 30.85 20.11
N PHE A 29 -6.84 31.31 20.19
CA PHE A 29 -8.00 30.51 19.75
C PHE A 29 -8.26 30.58 18.24
N LYS A 30 -7.95 31.70 17.56
CA LYS A 30 -8.04 31.80 16.09
C LYS A 30 -6.99 30.94 15.35
N LYS A 31 -5.92 30.48 16.04
CA LYS A 31 -4.85 29.68 15.43
C LYS A 31 -5.14 28.18 15.45
N ILE A 32 -6.22 27.75 16.08
CA ILE A 32 -6.56 26.32 16.29
C ILE A 32 -7.53 25.80 15.21
N GLU A 33 -8.14 26.66 14.44
CA GLU A 33 -8.94 26.30 13.26
C GLU A 33 -8.08 26.01 12.04
N LYS A 34 -6.92 25.35 12.24
CA LYS A 34 -6.14 24.83 11.13
C LYS A 34 -6.87 23.59 10.60
N ILE A 35 -7.37 23.73 9.37
CA ILE A 35 -7.77 22.62 8.49
C ILE A 35 -6.87 21.41 8.80
N PRO A 36 -7.43 20.25 9.15
CA PRO A 36 -6.65 19.07 9.45
C PRO A 36 -5.65 18.83 8.32
N GLN A 37 -4.35 18.90 8.63
CA GLN A 37 -3.33 18.75 7.60
C GLN A 37 -3.13 17.27 7.31
N PRO A 38 -3.01 16.88 6.01
CA PRO A 38 -2.64 15.53 5.64
C PRO A 38 -1.31 15.15 6.28
N GLN A 39 -1.14 13.87 6.55
CA GLN A 39 0.08 13.35 7.15
C GLN A 39 1.31 13.64 6.27
N LYS A 40 2.47 13.89 6.92
CA LYS A 40 3.75 14.14 6.25
C LYS A 40 4.81 13.08 6.59
N VAL A 41 4.43 12.02 7.29
CA VAL A 41 5.36 11.03 7.84
C VAL A 41 5.76 10.00 6.79
N TRP A 42 4.83 9.59 5.93
CA TRP A 42 5.05 8.58 4.89
C TRP A 42 5.06 9.24 3.52
N GLY A 43 6.19 9.11 2.84
CA GLY A 43 6.46 9.72 1.54
C GLY A 43 6.02 8.85 0.35
N TRP A 44 6.45 9.26 -0.84
CA TRP A 44 6.22 8.53 -2.09
C TRP A 44 6.98 7.19 -2.13
N GLU A 45 8.08 7.07 -1.37
CA GLU A 45 8.88 5.84 -1.26
C GLU A 45 8.03 4.68 -0.73
N ILE A 46 7.21 4.95 0.29
CA ILE A 46 6.27 3.97 0.83
C ILE A 46 5.18 3.62 -0.20
N ALA A 47 4.71 4.60 -0.98
CA ALA A 47 3.73 4.32 -2.03
C ALA A 47 4.30 3.38 -3.11
N VAL A 48 5.56 3.59 -3.53
CA VAL A 48 6.28 2.70 -4.46
C VAL A 48 6.42 1.29 -3.87
N TYR A 49 6.85 1.20 -2.61
CA TYR A 49 6.94 -0.10 -1.94
C TYR A 49 5.59 -0.82 -1.91
N LEU A 50 4.52 -0.15 -1.44
CA LEU A 50 3.19 -0.75 -1.36
C LEU A 50 2.67 -1.18 -2.74
N PHE A 51 3.02 -0.43 -3.79
CA PHE A 51 2.65 -0.76 -5.16
C PHE A 51 3.39 -1.99 -5.65
N LEU A 52 4.73 -2.00 -5.60
CA LEU A 52 5.54 -3.12 -6.08
C LEU A 52 5.30 -4.40 -5.28
N ALA A 53 5.15 -4.30 -3.96
CA ALA A 53 4.84 -5.44 -3.11
C ALA A 53 3.44 -6.01 -3.43
N GLY A 54 2.42 -5.16 -3.62
CA GLY A 54 1.08 -5.59 -4.02
C GLY A 54 1.07 -6.20 -5.41
N MET A 55 1.60 -5.49 -6.41
CA MET A 55 1.66 -5.95 -7.81
C MET A 55 2.42 -7.29 -7.94
N GLY A 56 3.59 -7.41 -7.30
CA GLY A 56 4.37 -8.64 -7.35
C GLY A 56 3.69 -9.82 -6.65
N ALA A 57 3.07 -9.59 -5.49
CA ALA A 57 2.28 -10.59 -4.79
C ALA A 57 1.05 -11.03 -5.61
N GLY A 58 0.35 -10.08 -6.24
CA GLY A 58 -0.77 -10.34 -7.14
C GLY A 58 -0.35 -11.10 -8.39
N ALA A 59 0.76 -10.70 -9.03
CA ALA A 59 1.31 -11.38 -10.20
C ALA A 59 1.65 -12.84 -9.88
N TYR A 60 2.34 -13.10 -8.77
CA TYR A 60 2.62 -14.48 -8.37
C TYR A 60 1.34 -15.27 -8.09
N SER A 61 0.36 -14.67 -7.40
CA SER A 61 -0.90 -15.36 -7.06
C SER A 61 -1.69 -15.77 -8.30
N VAL A 62 -1.84 -14.86 -9.27
CA VAL A 62 -2.51 -15.16 -10.54
C VAL A 62 -1.65 -16.12 -11.37
N GLY A 63 -0.33 -15.90 -11.42
CA GLY A 63 0.60 -16.74 -12.17
C GLY A 63 0.60 -18.20 -11.74
N VAL A 64 0.57 -18.50 -10.43
CA VAL A 64 0.45 -19.87 -9.90
C VAL A 64 -0.87 -20.51 -10.32
N ILE A 65 -1.99 -19.80 -10.20
CA ILE A 65 -3.31 -20.31 -10.58
C ILE A 65 -3.35 -20.60 -12.08
N LEU A 66 -2.87 -19.68 -12.90
CA LEU A 66 -2.76 -19.88 -14.34
C LEU A 66 -1.81 -21.03 -14.68
N GLY A 67 -0.70 -21.10 -13.99
CA GLY A 67 0.24 -22.18 -14.12
C GLY A 67 -0.38 -23.54 -13.78
N TRP A 68 -1.25 -23.66 -12.79
CA TRP A 68 -1.97 -24.91 -12.48
C TRP A 68 -3.02 -25.28 -13.52
N THR A 69 -3.63 -24.28 -14.18
CA THR A 69 -4.65 -24.49 -15.21
C THR A 69 -4.08 -24.65 -16.61
N TRP A 70 -2.99 -23.95 -16.91
CA TRP A 70 -2.32 -23.99 -18.18
C TRP A 70 -1.03 -24.82 -18.10
N ASN A 71 -0.95 -25.86 -18.87
CA ASN A 71 0.32 -26.59 -19.01
C ASN A 71 1.22 -25.90 -20.03
N LEU A 72 1.50 -24.60 -19.84
CA LEU A 72 2.22 -23.76 -20.77
C LEU A 72 3.72 -23.83 -20.49
N SER A 73 4.49 -24.18 -21.50
CA SER A 73 5.95 -24.18 -21.48
C SER A 73 6.47 -23.68 -22.82
N VAL A 74 7.18 -22.58 -22.82
CA VAL A 74 7.81 -22.00 -24.00
C VAL A 74 9.29 -21.87 -23.74
N VAL A 75 10.06 -22.74 -24.35
CA VAL A 75 11.52 -22.80 -24.16
C VAL A 75 12.22 -21.96 -25.20
N VAL A 76 12.96 -20.97 -24.75
CA VAL A 76 13.80 -20.10 -25.59
C VAL A 76 15.27 -20.31 -25.22
N LYS A 77 16.13 -20.43 -26.24
CA LYS A 77 17.58 -20.61 -26.05
C LYS A 77 18.27 -19.24 -26.08
N ILE A 78 18.87 -18.84 -24.95
CA ILE A 78 19.64 -17.59 -24.82
C ILE A 78 21.05 -17.95 -24.36
N PHE A 79 22.10 -17.53 -25.08
CA PHE A 79 23.49 -17.82 -24.75
C PHE A 79 23.79 -19.30 -24.39
N HIS A 80 23.26 -20.25 -25.16
CA HIS A 80 23.39 -21.70 -24.96
C HIS A 80 22.64 -22.27 -23.73
N VAL A 81 21.88 -21.47 -22.98
CA VAL A 81 21.03 -21.91 -21.88
C VAL A 81 19.57 -21.91 -22.34
N ASN A 82 18.85 -22.95 -21.99
CA ASN A 82 17.42 -23.05 -22.26
C ASN A 82 16.63 -22.42 -21.08
N PHE A 83 15.73 -21.49 -21.38
CA PHE A 83 14.87 -20.82 -20.41
C PHE A 83 13.40 -21.11 -20.74
N ASP A 84 12.61 -21.49 -19.74
CA ASP A 84 11.15 -21.54 -19.88
C ASP A 84 10.57 -20.15 -19.62
N VAL A 85 10.49 -19.33 -20.67
CA VAL A 85 9.99 -17.95 -20.55
C VAL A 85 8.54 -17.88 -20.16
N ALA A 86 7.71 -18.87 -20.50
CA ALA A 86 6.32 -18.90 -20.10
C ALA A 86 6.18 -19.05 -18.58
N LYS A 87 6.87 -20.01 -17.98
CA LYS A 87 6.92 -20.17 -16.52
C LYS A 87 7.61 -18.98 -15.85
N GLY A 88 8.68 -18.45 -16.48
CA GLY A 88 9.33 -17.23 -16.01
C GLY A 88 8.35 -16.09 -15.85
N VAL A 89 7.52 -15.80 -16.85
CA VAL A 89 6.50 -14.74 -16.81
C VAL A 89 5.41 -15.02 -15.78
N LEU A 90 5.01 -16.26 -15.57
CA LEU A 90 3.99 -16.59 -14.57
C LEU A 90 4.50 -16.42 -13.13
N TYR A 91 5.78 -16.68 -12.87
CA TYR A 91 6.33 -16.71 -11.50
C TYR A 91 7.23 -15.53 -11.13
N TRP A 92 7.37 -14.50 -11.96
CA TRP A 92 8.29 -13.37 -11.72
C TRP A 92 7.89 -12.41 -10.59
N GLY A 93 6.66 -12.54 -10.07
CA GLY A 93 6.12 -11.68 -9.02
C GLY A 93 7.05 -11.42 -7.82
N PRO A 94 7.72 -12.44 -7.23
CA PRO A 94 8.66 -12.27 -6.12
C PRO A 94 9.85 -11.35 -6.45
N LEU A 95 10.25 -11.27 -7.71
CA LEU A 95 11.30 -10.35 -8.16
C LEU A 95 10.84 -8.88 -8.01
N LEU A 96 9.59 -8.57 -8.37
CA LEU A 96 9.02 -7.23 -8.18
C LEU A 96 8.96 -6.84 -6.70
N VAL A 97 8.59 -7.79 -5.85
CA VAL A 97 8.56 -7.55 -4.39
C VAL A 97 9.97 -7.33 -3.85
N ALA A 98 10.95 -8.09 -4.32
CA ALA A 98 12.37 -7.91 -3.96
C ALA A 98 12.90 -6.53 -4.38
N ILE A 99 12.49 -6.02 -5.56
CA ILE A 99 12.84 -4.67 -6.03
C ILE A 99 12.14 -3.61 -5.17
N GLY A 100 10.93 -3.88 -4.70
CA GLY A 100 10.17 -2.97 -3.84
C GLY A 100 10.69 -2.88 -2.40
N ALA A 101 11.23 -3.97 -1.85
CA ALA A 101 11.65 -4.06 -0.46
C ALA A 101 12.66 -2.98 0.00
N PRO A 102 13.68 -2.58 -0.79
CA PRO A 102 14.59 -1.51 -0.43
C PRO A 102 13.92 -0.16 -0.16
N PHE A 103 12.83 0.17 -0.86
CA PHE A 103 12.11 1.44 -0.66
C PHE A 103 11.50 1.53 0.74
N LEU A 104 11.09 0.41 1.34
CA LEU A 104 10.65 0.37 2.73
C LEU A 104 11.79 0.75 3.69
N ILE A 105 13.02 0.31 3.40
CA ILE A 105 14.20 0.57 4.24
C ILE A 105 14.69 2.02 4.06
N LEU A 106 14.53 2.59 2.86
CA LEU A 106 14.96 3.98 2.57
C LEU A 106 14.16 5.00 3.37
N ASP A 107 12.87 4.77 3.59
CA ASP A 107 11.99 5.65 4.38
C ASP A 107 12.28 5.60 5.89
N LEU A 108 12.99 4.57 6.38
CA LEU A 108 13.36 4.51 7.80
C LEU A 108 14.49 5.48 8.12
N GLY A 109 14.19 6.50 8.93
CA GLY A 109 15.15 7.52 9.35
C GLY A 109 16.40 6.98 10.08
N ILE A 110 16.29 5.83 10.76
CA ILE A 110 17.44 5.16 11.44
C ILE A 110 17.50 3.71 10.98
N LYS A 111 18.21 3.47 9.87
CA LYS A 111 18.36 2.14 9.23
C LYS A 111 18.84 1.04 10.18
N LYS A 112 19.73 1.35 11.11
CA LYS A 112 20.24 0.37 12.11
C LYS A 112 19.14 -0.13 13.07
N ARG A 113 18.10 0.66 13.35
CA ARG A 113 16.99 0.26 14.23
C ARG A 113 15.97 -0.64 13.53
N PHE A 114 16.01 -0.74 12.20
CA PHE A 114 15.14 -1.64 11.45
C PHE A 114 15.30 -3.10 11.89
N ILE A 115 16.55 -3.56 12.07
CA ILE A 115 16.85 -4.92 12.55
C ILE A 115 16.17 -5.18 13.89
N TYR A 116 16.22 -4.24 14.83
CA TYR A 116 15.56 -4.37 16.13
C TYR A 116 14.03 -4.37 16.02
N ALA A 117 13.47 -3.60 15.08
CA ALA A 117 12.03 -3.61 14.83
C ALA A 117 11.57 -4.98 14.27
N CYS A 118 12.42 -5.69 13.54
CA CYS A 118 12.15 -7.01 12.97
C CYS A 118 12.29 -8.17 13.96
N LEU A 119 13.01 -7.99 15.07
CA LEU A 119 13.32 -9.07 16.02
C LEU A 119 12.14 -9.50 16.91
N ASN A 120 11.06 -8.71 16.99
CA ASN A 120 9.95 -9.04 17.87
C ASN A 120 8.60 -9.16 17.11
N PRO A 121 8.34 -10.29 16.40
CA PRO A 121 7.13 -10.47 15.60
C PRO A 121 5.87 -10.64 16.44
N ARG A 122 5.98 -10.93 17.76
CA ARG A 122 4.80 -11.10 18.61
C ARG A 122 4.06 -9.79 18.88
N THR A 123 4.77 -8.67 18.96
CA THR A 123 4.22 -7.35 19.32
C THR A 123 4.17 -6.35 18.18
N SER A 124 5.05 -6.48 17.17
CA SER A 124 5.20 -5.53 16.06
C SER A 124 4.56 -6.03 14.77
N TRP A 125 3.60 -5.27 14.23
CA TRP A 125 3.04 -5.52 12.89
C TRP A 125 4.11 -5.40 11.79
N VAL A 126 5.07 -4.49 11.94
CA VAL A 126 6.19 -4.32 11.01
C VAL A 126 7.05 -5.59 10.96
N ALA A 127 7.36 -6.19 12.13
CA ALA A 127 8.13 -7.42 12.20
C ALA A 127 7.41 -8.61 11.53
N ARG A 128 6.08 -8.73 11.74
CA ARG A 128 5.28 -9.76 11.06
C ARG A 128 5.33 -9.61 9.54
N GLY A 129 5.18 -8.37 9.06
CA GLY A 129 5.27 -8.10 7.63
C GLY A 129 6.63 -8.39 7.04
N PHE A 130 7.69 -8.05 7.75
CA PHE A 130 9.05 -8.38 7.33
C PHE A 130 9.25 -9.89 7.16
N LEU A 131 8.79 -10.70 8.11
CA LEU A 131 8.88 -12.16 8.00
C LEU A 131 8.06 -12.70 6.82
N ILE A 132 6.79 -12.28 6.67
CA ILE A 132 5.93 -12.72 5.56
C ILE A 132 6.59 -12.36 4.22
N LEU A 133 7.02 -11.11 4.08
CA LEU A 133 7.62 -10.57 2.86
C LEU A 133 8.93 -11.29 2.52
N SER A 134 9.85 -11.43 3.49
CA SER A 134 11.13 -12.09 3.28
C SER A 134 10.98 -13.55 2.92
N THR A 135 10.09 -14.28 3.60
CA THR A 135 9.82 -15.69 3.31
C THR A 135 9.19 -15.83 1.92
N PHE A 136 8.24 -14.94 1.57
CA PHE A 136 7.64 -14.91 0.23
C PHE A 136 8.70 -14.68 -0.86
N ILE A 137 9.58 -13.69 -0.68
CA ILE A 137 10.67 -13.41 -1.65
C ILE A 137 11.58 -14.64 -1.81
N ILE A 138 12.04 -15.23 -0.70
CA ILE A 138 12.97 -16.36 -0.76
C ILE A 138 12.32 -17.56 -1.46
N LEU A 139 11.17 -18.04 -0.99
CA LEU A 139 10.50 -19.20 -1.57
C LEU A 139 10.04 -18.93 -3.01
N GLY A 140 9.51 -17.72 -3.26
CA GLY A 140 9.06 -17.33 -4.57
C GLY A 140 10.21 -17.22 -5.60
N LEU A 141 11.39 -16.72 -5.20
CA LEU A 141 12.58 -16.71 -6.07
C LEU A 141 13.10 -18.12 -6.34
N ILE A 142 12.97 -19.04 -5.40
CA ILE A 142 13.29 -20.47 -5.64
C ILE A 142 12.34 -21.04 -6.70
N VAL A 143 11.01 -20.82 -6.55
CA VAL A 143 10.02 -21.29 -7.54
C VAL A 143 10.28 -20.65 -8.91
N PHE A 144 10.46 -19.34 -8.96
CA PHE A 144 10.75 -18.60 -10.19
C PHE A 144 12.03 -19.11 -10.88
N GLY A 145 13.16 -19.15 -10.15
CA GLY A 145 14.46 -19.52 -10.71
C GLY A 145 14.47 -20.97 -11.18
N THR A 146 13.91 -21.89 -10.40
CA THR A 146 13.84 -23.29 -10.78
C THR A 146 12.95 -23.51 -12.00
N SER A 147 11.78 -22.87 -12.04
CA SER A 147 10.86 -23.00 -13.17
C SER A 147 11.39 -22.39 -14.46
N LEU A 148 12.16 -21.30 -14.37
CA LEU A 148 12.78 -20.63 -15.50
C LEU A 148 13.99 -21.42 -16.06
N LEU A 149 14.87 -21.95 -15.18
CA LEU A 149 16.18 -22.49 -15.54
C LEU A 149 16.16 -24.00 -15.86
N PHE A 150 15.11 -24.72 -15.46
CA PHE A 150 15.02 -26.17 -15.66
C PHE A 150 13.77 -26.57 -16.47
N PRO A 151 13.68 -26.17 -17.76
CA PRO A 151 12.49 -26.43 -18.59
C PRO A 151 12.24 -27.93 -18.86
N GLY A 152 13.26 -28.75 -18.78
CA GLY A 152 13.18 -30.19 -19.04
C GLY A 152 12.67 -31.03 -17.86
N ILE A 153 12.51 -30.44 -16.68
CA ILE A 153 12.08 -31.17 -15.49
C ILE A 153 10.57 -30.91 -15.26
N ASP A 154 9.78 -31.99 -15.23
CA ASP A 154 8.39 -31.91 -14.79
C ASP A 154 8.34 -31.82 -13.26
N LEU A 155 8.58 -30.59 -12.76
CA LEU A 155 8.57 -30.32 -11.32
C LEU A 155 7.19 -30.58 -10.67
N ARG A 156 6.11 -30.48 -11.46
CA ARG A 156 4.75 -30.64 -10.97
C ARG A 156 4.33 -32.08 -10.72
N SER A 157 5.03 -33.03 -11.29
CA SER A 157 4.85 -34.44 -10.94
C SER A 157 5.20 -34.71 -9.46
N SER A 158 5.99 -33.83 -8.83
CA SER A 158 6.35 -33.93 -7.42
C SER A 158 5.31 -33.22 -6.52
N PRO A 159 4.64 -33.94 -5.58
CA PRO A 159 3.70 -33.32 -4.64
C PRO A 159 4.38 -32.29 -3.71
N LEU A 160 5.68 -32.44 -3.45
CA LEU A 160 6.44 -31.46 -2.68
C LEU A 160 6.56 -30.10 -3.41
N TRP A 161 6.68 -30.13 -4.73
CA TRP A 161 6.71 -28.90 -5.52
C TRP A 161 5.38 -28.17 -5.51
N THR A 162 4.29 -28.88 -5.72
CA THR A 162 2.93 -28.33 -5.62
C THR A 162 2.64 -27.74 -4.23
N LEU A 163 3.13 -28.43 -3.18
CA LEU A 163 3.04 -27.90 -1.81
C LEU A 163 3.84 -26.61 -1.64
N LEU A 164 5.06 -26.52 -2.19
CA LEU A 164 5.88 -25.33 -2.16
C LEU A 164 5.21 -24.16 -2.89
N GLU A 165 4.66 -24.38 -4.09
CA GLU A 165 3.88 -23.37 -4.83
C GLU A 165 2.68 -22.90 -4.00
N GLY A 166 1.94 -23.83 -3.36
CA GLY A 166 0.79 -23.52 -2.53
C GLY A 166 1.14 -22.71 -1.27
N ILE A 167 2.21 -23.06 -0.57
CA ILE A 167 2.70 -22.28 0.59
C ILE A 167 3.10 -20.88 0.13
N THR A 168 3.82 -20.79 -0.98
CA THR A 168 4.27 -19.51 -1.54
C THR A 168 3.08 -18.66 -2.01
N LEU A 169 2.02 -19.26 -2.55
CA LEU A 169 0.76 -18.60 -2.90
C LEU A 169 0.08 -18.00 -1.65
N LEU A 170 0.00 -18.75 -0.56
CA LEU A 170 -0.55 -18.24 0.72
C LEU A 170 0.26 -17.06 1.26
N LEU A 171 1.58 -17.11 1.12
CA LEU A 171 2.47 -16.00 1.49
C LEU A 171 2.28 -14.79 0.57
N ALA A 172 2.05 -14.99 -0.72
CA ALA A 172 1.76 -13.92 -1.68
C ALA A 172 0.45 -13.20 -1.32
N ILE A 173 -0.64 -13.96 -1.10
CA ILE A 173 -1.92 -13.39 -0.66
C ILE A 173 -1.76 -12.67 0.68
N SER A 174 -1.01 -13.24 1.62
CA SER A 174 -0.71 -12.61 2.90
C SER A 174 0.08 -11.31 2.73
N THR A 175 1.03 -11.25 1.78
CA THR A 175 1.79 -10.04 1.45
C THR A 175 0.88 -8.95 0.88
N ALA A 176 -0.02 -9.29 -0.04
CA ALA A 176 -0.98 -8.34 -0.60
C ALA A 176 -1.92 -7.76 0.47
N LEU A 177 -2.47 -8.61 1.34
CA LEU A 177 -3.31 -8.20 2.47
C LEU A 177 -2.53 -7.39 3.51
N TYR A 178 -1.30 -7.80 3.81
CA TYR A 178 -0.45 -7.16 4.81
C TYR A 178 -0.19 -5.69 4.50
N THR A 179 -0.03 -5.31 3.24
CA THR A 179 0.16 -3.91 2.85
C THR A 179 -0.99 -3.01 3.32
N GLY A 180 -2.24 -3.49 3.25
CA GLY A 180 -3.42 -2.81 3.79
C GLY A 180 -3.53 -2.91 5.32
N ILE A 181 -3.16 -4.05 5.91
CA ILE A 181 -3.17 -4.24 7.37
C ILE A 181 -2.16 -3.33 8.05
N LEU A 182 -1.00 -3.11 7.44
CA LEU A 182 0.02 -2.19 7.94
C LEU A 182 -0.55 -0.77 8.10
N LEU A 183 -1.22 -0.24 7.08
CA LEU A 183 -1.90 1.05 7.16
C LEU A 183 -3.03 1.04 8.20
N LYS A 184 -3.85 -0.02 8.22
CA LYS A 184 -4.94 -0.17 9.19
C LYS A 184 -4.44 -0.19 10.64
N SER A 185 -3.22 -0.64 10.91
CA SER A 185 -2.64 -0.66 12.26
C SER A 185 -2.46 0.74 12.85
N VAL A 186 -2.46 1.78 12.01
CA VAL A 186 -2.36 3.20 12.38
C VAL A 186 -3.75 3.72 12.77
N ARG A 187 -4.18 3.45 14.00
CA ARG A 187 -5.55 3.68 14.49
C ARG A 187 -5.98 5.16 14.51
N TYR A 188 -5.04 6.09 14.54
CA TYR A 188 -5.33 7.54 14.63
C TYR A 188 -5.57 8.20 13.27
N VAL A 189 -5.60 7.44 12.18
CA VAL A 189 -5.94 7.91 10.83
C VAL A 189 -7.20 7.17 10.37
N PRO A 190 -8.41 7.79 10.43
CA PRO A 190 -9.68 7.13 10.19
C PRO A 190 -9.84 6.51 8.80
N ILE A 191 -9.27 7.13 7.76
CA ILE A 191 -9.31 6.60 6.39
C ILE A 191 -8.54 5.28 6.27
N TRP A 192 -7.46 5.09 7.04
CA TRP A 192 -6.70 3.84 7.02
C TRP A 192 -7.30 2.78 7.94
N ASN A 193 -7.95 3.18 9.03
CA ASN A 193 -8.52 2.28 10.02
C ASN A 193 -9.88 1.72 9.58
N THR A 194 -9.88 0.91 8.52
CA THR A 194 -11.06 0.21 8.00
C THR A 194 -10.69 -1.22 7.57
N LEU A 195 -11.66 -2.14 7.67
CA LEU A 195 -11.50 -3.52 7.18
C LEU A 195 -11.46 -3.59 5.66
N TRP A 196 -12.05 -2.61 4.99
CA TRP A 196 -12.12 -2.57 3.53
C TRP A 196 -10.79 -2.21 2.87
N LEU A 197 -9.87 -1.57 3.60
CA LEU A 197 -8.56 -1.20 3.05
C LEU A 197 -7.69 -2.41 2.68
N PRO A 198 -7.50 -3.43 3.53
CA PRO A 198 -6.81 -4.66 3.13
C PRO A 198 -7.48 -5.39 1.96
N VAL A 199 -8.83 -5.40 1.91
CA VAL A 199 -9.59 -6.03 0.81
C VAL A 199 -9.37 -5.26 -0.49
N LEU A 200 -9.42 -3.93 -0.46
CA LEU A 200 -9.12 -3.08 -1.59
C LEU A 200 -7.69 -3.30 -2.12
N PHE A 201 -6.72 -3.39 -1.20
CA PHE A 201 -5.32 -3.61 -1.59
C PHE A 201 -5.09 -5.00 -2.18
N LEU A 202 -5.82 -6.02 -1.71
CA LEU A 202 -5.79 -7.34 -2.32
C LEU A 202 -6.40 -7.32 -3.73
N ALA A 203 -7.59 -6.72 -3.91
CA ALA A 203 -8.22 -6.61 -5.22
C ALA A 203 -7.32 -5.85 -6.21
N SER A 204 -6.77 -4.70 -5.78
CA SER A 204 -5.82 -3.91 -6.56
C SER A 204 -4.52 -4.66 -6.85
N ALA A 205 -4.05 -5.52 -5.95
CA ALA A 205 -2.86 -6.34 -6.16
C ALA A 205 -3.11 -7.41 -7.24
N LEU A 206 -4.27 -8.06 -7.21
CA LEU A 206 -4.64 -9.05 -8.23
C LEU A 206 -4.83 -8.41 -9.61
N SER A 207 -5.52 -7.27 -9.69
CA SER A 207 -5.72 -6.52 -10.94
C SER A 207 -4.36 -6.06 -11.53
N THR A 208 -3.57 -5.28 -10.78
CA THR A 208 -2.25 -4.81 -11.24
C THR A 208 -1.27 -5.95 -11.49
N GLY A 209 -1.35 -7.04 -10.72
CA GLY A 209 -0.54 -8.24 -10.89
C GLY A 209 -0.87 -9.00 -12.18
N SER A 210 -2.15 -9.17 -12.49
CA SER A 210 -2.62 -9.76 -13.77
C SER A 210 -2.11 -8.96 -14.95
N MET A 211 -2.23 -7.63 -14.88
CA MET A 211 -1.76 -6.76 -15.95
C MET A 211 -0.23 -6.78 -16.09
N ALA A 212 0.50 -6.92 -14.99
CA ALA A 212 1.95 -7.11 -15.05
C ALA A 212 2.34 -8.41 -15.77
N ILE A 213 1.57 -9.50 -15.59
CA ILE A 213 1.75 -10.75 -16.36
C ILE A 213 1.45 -10.50 -17.84
N VAL A 214 0.35 -9.81 -18.16
CA VAL A 214 -0.01 -9.47 -19.55
C VAL A 214 1.13 -8.73 -20.24
N LEU A 215 1.65 -7.67 -19.63
CA LEU A 215 2.76 -6.89 -20.18
C LEU A 215 4.04 -7.73 -20.35
N ALA A 216 4.35 -8.61 -19.42
CA ALA A 216 5.50 -9.51 -19.51
C ALA A 216 5.31 -10.56 -20.61
N MET A 217 4.09 -11.14 -20.77
CA MET A 217 3.77 -12.05 -21.87
C MET A 217 3.90 -11.35 -23.22
N MET A 218 3.40 -10.11 -23.34
CA MET A 218 3.55 -9.32 -24.55
C MET A 218 5.00 -9.02 -24.87
N ALA A 219 5.80 -8.61 -23.88
CA ALA A 219 7.21 -8.34 -24.06
C ALA A 219 7.96 -9.58 -24.57
N CYS A 220 7.70 -10.75 -23.96
CA CYS A 220 8.31 -12.00 -24.40
C CYS A 220 7.81 -12.43 -25.79
N GLY A 221 6.49 -12.36 -26.06
CA GLY A 221 5.90 -12.77 -27.34
C GLY A 221 6.31 -11.90 -28.53
N LEU A 222 6.60 -10.61 -28.28
CA LEU A 222 7.14 -9.70 -29.31
C LEU A 222 8.63 -9.83 -29.52
N THR A 223 9.37 -10.27 -28.49
CA THR A 223 10.84 -10.36 -28.54
C THR A 223 11.31 -11.71 -29.10
N PHE A 224 10.61 -12.79 -28.77
CA PHE A 224 11.00 -14.16 -29.12
C PHE A 224 9.99 -14.80 -30.06
N PRO A 225 10.39 -15.18 -31.31
CA PRO A 225 9.47 -15.84 -32.26
C PRO A 225 8.84 -17.14 -31.73
N GLU A 226 9.56 -17.87 -30.87
CA GLU A 226 9.07 -19.10 -30.25
C GLU A 226 8.00 -18.86 -29.19
N ALA A 227 7.87 -17.60 -28.73
CA ALA A 227 6.97 -17.21 -27.64
C ALA A 227 5.66 -16.54 -28.12
N GLN A 228 5.34 -16.60 -29.43
CA GLN A 228 4.13 -15.96 -29.98
C GLN A 228 2.82 -16.47 -29.35
N GLU A 229 2.79 -17.72 -28.86
CA GLU A 229 1.64 -18.24 -28.11
C GLU A 229 1.31 -17.36 -26.88
N LEU A 230 2.31 -16.72 -26.26
CA LEU A 230 2.12 -15.85 -25.12
C LEU A 230 1.26 -14.61 -25.46
N LEU A 231 1.26 -14.15 -26.73
CA LEU A 231 0.40 -13.03 -27.16
C LEU A 231 -1.09 -13.41 -27.09
N VAL A 232 -1.41 -14.64 -27.51
CA VAL A 232 -2.79 -15.14 -27.43
C VAL A 232 -3.20 -15.30 -25.96
N ARG A 233 -2.31 -15.86 -25.14
CA ARG A 233 -2.57 -16.02 -23.69
C ARG A 233 -2.67 -14.68 -22.96
N ALA A 234 -1.94 -13.66 -23.37
CA ALA A 234 -2.03 -12.31 -22.81
C ALA A 234 -3.47 -11.76 -22.91
N HIS A 235 -4.17 -11.95 -24.03
CA HIS A 235 -5.57 -11.54 -24.16
C HIS A 235 -6.53 -12.31 -23.23
N GLN A 236 -6.24 -13.60 -22.95
CA GLN A 236 -7.02 -14.37 -21.99
C GLN A 236 -6.83 -13.83 -20.55
N VAL A 237 -5.59 -13.48 -20.16
CA VAL A 237 -5.34 -12.86 -18.86
C VAL A 237 -5.95 -11.47 -18.77
N ALA A 238 -5.91 -10.68 -19.84
CA ALA A 238 -6.56 -9.37 -19.90
C ALA A 238 -8.09 -9.49 -19.70
N SER A 239 -8.71 -10.54 -20.23
CA SER A 239 -10.15 -10.79 -20.00
C SER A 239 -10.47 -11.08 -18.52
N LEU A 240 -9.58 -11.80 -17.82
CA LEU A 240 -9.67 -12.00 -16.36
C LEU A 240 -9.47 -10.68 -15.61
N GLU A 241 -8.49 -9.88 -16.04
CA GLU A 241 -8.16 -8.59 -15.42
C GLU A 241 -9.36 -7.63 -15.49
N ARG A 242 -10.11 -7.61 -16.60
CA ARG A 242 -11.34 -6.80 -16.75
C ARG A 242 -12.36 -7.06 -15.64
N ILE A 243 -12.50 -8.30 -15.20
CA ILE A 243 -13.37 -8.64 -14.08
C ILE A 243 -12.78 -8.11 -12.77
N LEU A 244 -11.46 -8.24 -12.59
CA LEU A 244 -10.77 -7.79 -11.39
C LEU A 244 -10.81 -6.27 -11.22
N ILE A 245 -10.64 -5.49 -12.29
CA ILE A 245 -10.72 -4.02 -12.24
C ILE A 245 -12.14 -3.54 -11.91
N LEU A 246 -13.17 -4.19 -12.44
CA LEU A 246 -14.56 -3.88 -12.08
C LEU A 246 -14.82 -4.18 -10.59
N MET A 247 -14.36 -5.32 -10.09
CA MET A 247 -14.44 -5.66 -8.66
C MET A 247 -13.68 -4.63 -7.80
N GLU A 248 -12.48 -4.24 -8.21
CA GLU A 248 -11.68 -3.22 -7.52
C GLU A 248 -12.44 -1.89 -7.44
N GLY A 249 -13.07 -1.46 -8.53
CA GLY A 249 -13.90 -0.25 -8.57
C GLY A 249 -15.08 -0.28 -7.60
N VAL A 250 -15.80 -1.41 -7.51
CA VAL A 250 -16.90 -1.60 -6.55
C VAL A 250 -16.38 -1.56 -5.10
N ILE A 251 -15.28 -2.25 -4.83
CA ILE A 251 -14.65 -2.26 -3.50
C ILE A 251 -14.16 -0.86 -3.12
N LEU A 252 -13.56 -0.11 -4.06
CA LEU A 252 -13.13 1.26 -3.86
C LEU A 252 -14.31 2.18 -3.53
N ALA A 253 -15.39 2.09 -4.28
CA ALA A 253 -16.62 2.87 -4.02
C ALA A 253 -17.18 2.59 -2.63
N PHE A 254 -17.25 1.32 -2.24
CA PHE A 254 -17.72 0.90 -0.92
C PHE A 254 -16.77 1.35 0.21
N TYR A 255 -15.46 1.24 -0.02
CA TYR A 255 -14.44 1.74 0.90
C TYR A 255 -14.57 3.25 1.16
N LEU A 256 -14.73 4.05 0.11
CA LEU A 256 -14.90 5.50 0.20
C LEU A 256 -16.22 5.86 0.88
N TYR A 257 -17.31 5.17 0.54
CA TYR A 257 -18.62 5.35 1.16
C TYR A 257 -18.57 5.07 2.67
N THR A 258 -18.04 3.93 3.10
CA THR A 258 -17.91 3.57 4.51
C THR A 258 -16.96 4.50 5.28
N THR A 259 -15.95 5.05 4.60
CA THR A 259 -15.03 6.01 5.18
C THR A 259 -15.68 7.39 5.33
N TYR A 260 -16.46 7.82 4.36
CA TYR A 260 -17.22 9.07 4.40
C TYR A 260 -18.22 9.09 5.56
N GLN A 261 -18.83 7.95 5.87
CA GLN A 261 -19.77 7.80 7.01
C GLN A 261 -19.08 7.91 8.39
N LYS A 262 -17.74 7.78 8.45
CA LYS A 262 -16.99 7.99 9.70
C LYS A 262 -16.89 9.48 9.98
N LYS A 263 -17.30 9.87 11.22
CA LYS A 263 -17.41 11.27 11.67
C LYS A 263 -16.15 12.11 11.37
N GLU A 264 -16.37 13.38 11.05
CA GLU A 264 -15.41 14.49 10.91
C GLU A 264 -14.14 14.19 10.08
N GLU A 265 -13.15 13.46 10.62
CA GLU A 265 -11.85 13.31 9.98
C GLU A 265 -11.87 12.31 8.78
N GLY A 266 -12.78 11.33 8.78
CA GLY A 266 -13.03 10.43 7.65
C GLY A 266 -13.62 11.19 6.47
N GLU A 267 -14.63 12.03 6.74
CA GLU A 267 -15.25 12.90 5.75
C GLU A 267 -14.25 13.90 5.17
N VAL A 268 -13.40 14.53 6.00
CA VAL A 268 -12.34 15.44 5.53
C VAL A 268 -11.38 14.75 4.59
N SER A 269 -10.95 13.53 4.91
CA SER A 269 -10.04 12.75 4.05
C SER A 269 -10.67 12.44 2.69
N VAL A 270 -11.94 12.05 2.65
CA VAL A 270 -12.67 11.80 1.39
C VAL A 270 -12.87 13.11 0.61
N ARG A 271 -13.24 14.21 1.27
CA ARG A 271 -13.36 15.53 0.62
C ARG A 271 -12.04 16.02 0.03
N LEU A 272 -10.89 15.72 0.67
CA LEU A 272 -9.57 16.02 0.12
C LEU A 272 -9.31 15.30 -1.20
N LEU A 273 -9.79 14.05 -1.33
CA LEU A 273 -9.70 13.28 -2.56
C LEU A 273 -10.63 13.81 -3.66
N PHE A 274 -11.91 14.10 -3.34
CA PHE A 274 -12.91 14.45 -4.36
C PHE A 274 -12.80 15.90 -4.82
N ALA A 275 -12.63 16.85 -3.90
CA ALA A 275 -12.71 18.29 -4.17
C ALA A 275 -11.51 19.09 -3.65
N GLY A 276 -10.59 18.44 -2.89
CA GLY A 276 -9.45 19.11 -2.28
C GLY A 276 -8.19 19.09 -3.14
N LYS A 277 -7.03 19.16 -2.47
CA LYS A 277 -5.71 19.21 -3.10
C LYS A 277 -5.37 17.96 -3.92
N LEU A 278 -5.97 16.80 -3.57
CA LEU A 278 -5.72 15.52 -4.21
C LEU A 278 -6.72 15.18 -5.32
N ARG A 279 -7.61 16.14 -5.72
CA ARG A 279 -8.66 15.89 -6.72
C ARG A 279 -8.11 15.39 -8.06
N TRP A 280 -7.00 15.96 -8.52
CA TRP A 280 -6.39 15.56 -9.79
C TRP A 280 -5.79 14.15 -9.72
N LEU A 281 -5.23 13.79 -8.57
CA LEU A 281 -4.73 12.44 -8.33
C LEU A 281 -5.87 11.42 -8.30
N PHE A 282 -7.02 11.79 -7.72
CA PHE A 282 -8.19 10.93 -7.65
C PHE A 282 -8.88 10.79 -9.02
N TRP A 283 -9.33 11.90 -9.61
CA TRP A 283 -10.11 11.87 -10.85
C TRP A 283 -9.24 11.54 -12.07
N GLY A 284 -8.06 12.15 -12.22
CA GLY A 284 -7.14 11.92 -13.32
C GLY A 284 -6.33 10.64 -13.16
N GLY A 285 -5.76 10.41 -11.97
CA GLY A 285 -4.90 9.25 -11.72
C GLY A 285 -5.69 7.96 -11.51
N ILE A 286 -6.63 7.95 -10.56
CA ILE A 286 -7.35 6.71 -10.21
C ILE A 286 -8.50 6.49 -11.17
N VAL A 287 -9.44 7.43 -11.27
CA VAL A 287 -10.69 7.19 -12.03
C VAL A 287 -10.42 7.13 -13.53
N PHE A 288 -9.70 8.09 -14.08
CA PHE A 288 -9.44 8.13 -15.52
C PHE A 288 -8.38 7.10 -15.91
N LEU A 289 -7.13 7.21 -15.44
CA LEU A 289 -6.04 6.33 -15.85
C LEU A 289 -6.17 4.91 -15.27
N GLY A 290 -6.72 4.77 -14.06
CA GLY A 290 -6.81 3.47 -13.39
C GLY A 290 -8.05 2.65 -13.75
N PHE A 291 -9.16 3.28 -14.13
CA PHE A 291 -10.42 2.56 -14.42
C PHE A 291 -10.98 2.86 -15.82
N LEU A 292 -11.32 4.12 -16.10
CA LEU A 292 -12.08 4.43 -17.32
C LEU A 292 -11.28 4.15 -18.58
N PHE A 293 -10.06 4.66 -18.66
CA PHE A 293 -9.21 4.53 -19.84
C PHE A 293 -8.81 3.09 -20.14
N PRO A 294 -8.34 2.26 -19.16
CA PRO A 294 -8.08 0.84 -19.38
C PRO A 294 -9.30 0.08 -19.87
N VAL A 295 -10.47 0.25 -19.25
CA VAL A 295 -11.70 -0.46 -19.64
C VAL A 295 -12.09 -0.12 -21.08
N VAL A 296 -12.01 1.15 -21.48
CA VAL A 296 -12.32 1.58 -22.85
C VAL A 296 -11.33 0.97 -23.85
N LEU A 297 -10.03 1.02 -23.57
CA LEU A 297 -9.01 0.44 -24.46
C LEU A 297 -9.12 -1.08 -24.56
N GLU A 298 -9.43 -1.76 -23.46
CA GLU A 298 -9.67 -3.21 -23.50
C GLU A 298 -10.89 -3.59 -24.33
N LEU A 299 -11.99 -2.83 -24.21
CA LEU A 299 -13.15 -3.03 -25.08
C LEU A 299 -12.78 -2.82 -26.55
N LEU A 300 -11.98 -1.80 -26.88
CA LEU A 300 -11.47 -1.57 -28.22
C LEU A 300 -10.56 -2.71 -28.70
N SER A 301 -9.70 -3.25 -27.82
CA SER A 301 -8.80 -4.37 -28.16
C SER A 301 -9.55 -5.66 -28.45
N THR A 302 -10.76 -5.86 -27.91
CA THR A 302 -11.60 -7.02 -28.28
C THR A 302 -12.14 -6.92 -29.72
N TRP A 303 -12.27 -5.71 -30.24
CA TRP A 303 -12.73 -5.46 -31.63
C TRP A 303 -11.57 -5.44 -32.62
N GLN A 304 -10.34 -5.18 -32.12
CA GLN A 304 -9.12 -5.11 -32.93
C GLN A 304 -8.00 -5.94 -32.28
N PRO A 305 -8.09 -7.28 -32.29
CA PRO A 305 -7.14 -8.13 -31.57
C PRO A 305 -5.72 -8.10 -32.16
N ASP A 306 -5.58 -7.67 -33.42
CA ASP A 306 -4.28 -7.61 -34.12
C ASP A 306 -3.42 -6.41 -33.72
N GLN A 307 -3.89 -5.55 -32.81
CA GLN A 307 -3.15 -4.36 -32.38
C GLN A 307 -2.59 -4.51 -30.94
N PRO A 308 -1.40 -5.07 -30.78
CA PRO A 308 -0.80 -5.28 -29.47
C PRO A 308 -0.53 -3.97 -28.71
N ILE A 309 -0.41 -2.85 -29.44
CA ILE A 309 -0.18 -1.53 -28.84
C ILE A 309 -1.33 -1.10 -27.91
N LEU A 310 -2.57 -1.47 -28.23
CA LEU A 310 -3.72 -1.13 -27.39
C LEU A 310 -3.59 -1.78 -26.02
N LEU A 311 -3.25 -3.07 -25.98
CA LEU A 311 -3.10 -3.82 -24.73
C LEU A 311 -1.89 -3.32 -23.93
N LEU A 312 -0.81 -2.91 -24.59
CA LEU A 312 0.37 -2.34 -23.95
C LEU A 312 0.03 -0.99 -23.28
N VAL A 313 -0.67 -0.10 -23.99
CA VAL A 313 -1.09 1.20 -23.44
C VAL A 313 -2.07 1.02 -22.30
N THR A 314 -3.02 0.08 -22.42
CA THR A 314 -3.95 -0.32 -21.35
C THR A 314 -3.18 -0.73 -20.10
N GLY A 315 -2.20 -1.62 -20.26
CA GLY A 315 -1.42 -2.12 -19.14
C GLY A 315 -0.64 -1.03 -18.42
N ILE A 316 0.05 -0.17 -19.15
CA ILE A 316 0.80 0.95 -18.57
C ILE A 316 -0.14 1.89 -17.82
N SER A 317 -1.30 2.23 -18.42
CA SER A 317 -2.29 3.11 -17.81
C SER A 317 -2.82 2.53 -16.50
N LEU A 318 -3.18 1.25 -16.49
CA LEU A 318 -3.70 0.56 -15.31
C LEU A 318 -2.65 0.48 -14.18
N LEU A 319 -1.41 0.18 -14.51
CA LEU A 319 -0.32 0.16 -13.52
C LEU A 319 -0.10 1.54 -12.90
N LEU A 320 -0.15 2.61 -13.69
CA LEU A 320 -0.09 3.98 -13.18
C LEU A 320 -1.28 4.29 -12.27
N GLY A 321 -2.49 3.89 -12.66
CA GLY A 321 -3.70 4.04 -11.85
C GLY A 321 -3.60 3.32 -10.49
N GLY A 322 -3.11 2.09 -10.49
CA GLY A 322 -2.86 1.31 -9.28
C GLY A 322 -1.79 1.92 -8.37
N PHE A 323 -0.76 2.53 -8.92
CA PHE A 323 0.21 3.33 -8.16
C PHE A 323 -0.45 4.57 -7.54
N PHE A 324 -1.22 5.33 -8.33
CA PHE A 324 -1.91 6.52 -7.85
C PHE A 324 -2.95 6.19 -6.78
N LEU A 325 -3.62 5.03 -6.85
CA LEU A 325 -4.52 4.57 -5.81
C LEU A 325 -3.80 4.48 -4.45
N ARG A 326 -2.65 3.81 -4.41
CA ARG A 326 -1.86 3.66 -3.17
C ARG A 326 -1.34 4.98 -2.66
N TRP A 327 -0.83 5.81 -3.57
CA TRP A 327 -0.35 7.15 -3.22
C TRP A 327 -1.47 8.05 -2.70
N ALA A 328 -2.63 8.07 -3.35
CA ALA A 328 -3.78 8.87 -2.93
C ALA A 328 -4.29 8.47 -1.54
N ILE A 329 -4.41 7.16 -1.26
CA ILE A 329 -4.82 6.66 0.06
C ILE A 329 -3.79 7.05 1.13
N LEU A 330 -2.50 6.96 0.81
CA LEU A 330 -1.43 7.35 1.71
C LEU A 330 -1.46 8.85 2.00
N ALA A 331 -1.53 9.67 0.95
CA ALA A 331 -1.50 11.13 1.03
C ALA A 331 -2.78 11.73 1.65
N SER A 332 -3.92 11.06 1.54
CA SER A 332 -5.20 11.53 2.10
C SER A 332 -5.36 11.28 3.60
N GLY A 333 -4.40 10.61 4.24
CA GLY A 333 -4.42 10.34 5.67
C GLY A 333 -4.44 11.63 6.50
N VAL A 334 -5.53 11.88 7.22
CA VAL A 334 -5.68 12.97 8.18
C VAL A 334 -5.66 12.40 9.58
N LYS A 335 -4.82 12.95 10.46
CA LYS A 335 -4.74 12.50 11.86
C LYS A 335 -5.98 12.96 12.62
N ALA A 336 -6.59 12.04 13.37
CA ALA A 336 -7.66 12.37 14.29
C ALA A 336 -7.17 13.37 15.36
N LYS A 337 -8.04 14.31 15.73
CA LYS A 337 -7.76 15.26 16.81
C LYS A 337 -7.53 14.50 18.13
N HIS A 338 -6.49 14.86 18.85
CA HIS A 338 -6.19 14.22 20.14
C HIS A 338 -7.38 14.40 21.10
N PRO A 339 -7.78 13.41 21.91
CA PRO A 339 -8.90 13.51 22.86
C PRO A 339 -8.85 14.72 23.77
N LEU A 340 -7.64 15.12 24.17
CA LEU A 340 -7.42 16.34 24.97
C LEU A 340 -7.87 17.61 24.24
N HIS A 341 -7.68 17.70 22.92
CA HIS A 341 -8.16 18.83 22.12
C HIS A 341 -9.70 18.89 22.07
N LYS A 342 -10.35 17.74 21.89
CA LYS A 342 -11.83 17.66 21.97
C LYS A 342 -12.34 18.08 23.34
N PHE A 343 -11.67 17.65 24.41
CA PHE A 343 -12.03 18.06 25.77
C PHE A 343 -11.85 19.56 26.00
N LEU A 344 -10.77 20.15 25.50
CA LEU A 344 -10.51 21.58 25.63
C LEU A 344 -11.52 22.42 24.80
N GLU A 345 -11.88 21.97 23.61
CA GLU A 345 -12.94 22.58 22.77
C GLU A 345 -14.31 22.51 23.47
N LEU A 346 -14.67 21.34 24.01
CA LEU A 346 -15.92 21.18 24.78
C LEU A 346 -15.95 22.10 26.00
N ARG A 347 -14.85 22.19 26.74
CA ARG A 347 -14.75 23.07 27.92
C ARG A 347 -14.79 24.55 27.55
N ALA A 348 -14.22 24.93 26.40
CA ALA A 348 -14.30 26.29 25.88
C ALA A 348 -15.75 26.68 25.46
N ASN A 349 -16.48 25.72 24.86
CA ASN A 349 -17.84 25.90 24.39
C ASN A 349 -18.88 25.90 25.55
N LEU A 350 -18.57 25.24 26.67
CA LEU A 350 -19.44 25.20 27.87
C LEU A 350 -19.38 26.48 28.68
N GLY A 351 -18.54 27.45 28.35
CA GLY A 351 -18.38 28.71 29.06
C GLY A 351 -17.82 28.56 30.49
N PRO A 352 -17.55 29.63 31.20
CA PRO A 352 -17.10 29.61 32.57
C PRO A 352 -18.27 29.38 33.55
N SER A 353 -18.82 28.18 33.56
CA SER A 353 -19.85 27.76 34.52
C SER A 353 -19.22 27.05 35.73
N ILE A 354 -18.16 27.64 36.29
CA ILE A 354 -17.76 27.33 37.65
C ILE A 354 -18.21 28.51 38.50
N PRO A 355 -19.20 28.35 39.38
CA PRO A 355 -19.52 29.40 40.34
C PRO A 355 -18.25 29.64 41.16
N LYS A 356 -17.80 30.89 41.23
CA LYS A 356 -16.81 31.30 42.23
C LYS A 356 -17.41 30.97 43.58
N GLY A 357 -16.93 29.93 44.23
CA GLY A 357 -17.27 29.66 45.61
C GLY A 357 -16.98 30.92 46.42
N ARG A 358 -18.02 31.50 46.98
CA ARG A 358 -17.92 32.52 48.02
C ARG A 358 -17.14 31.90 49.17
N GLY A 359 -15.89 32.25 49.29
CA GLY A 359 -15.10 32.07 50.49
C GLY A 359 -15.24 33.34 51.32
N ASP A 360 -16.39 33.58 51.91
CA ASP A 360 -16.52 34.46 53.07
C ASP A 360 -16.57 33.55 54.29
N LEU A 361 -15.41 33.25 54.83
CA LEU A 361 -15.25 32.82 56.20
C LEU A 361 -14.53 33.96 56.91
N THR A 362 -15.25 34.99 57.31
CA THR A 362 -14.92 35.85 58.43
C THR A 362 -16.08 35.74 59.40
N GLY A 363 -15.84 35.13 60.56
CA GLY A 363 -16.68 35.01 61.70
C GLY A 363 -15.88 34.23 62.76
#